data_5091c7913b7e4303bc8544f531ae8241
#
_entry.id   5091c7913b7e4303bc8544f531ae8241
#
_cell.length_a   1.000
_cell.length_b   1.000
_cell.length_c   1.000
_cell.angle_alpha   90.00
_cell.angle_beta   90.00
_cell.angle_gamma   90.00
#
_symmetry.space_group_name_H-M   'P 1'
#
loop_
_entity.id
_entity.type
_entity.pdbx_description
1 polymer ?
#
loop_
_entity_poly.entity_id
_entity_poly.type
_entity_poly.pdbx_seq_one_letter_code
_entity_poly.pdbx_strand_id
1 'polypeptide(L)'
;MATFSSHSVLFQALYEVGYWQKNMVSEDSRIYWNLLLANNGKYDVIPLSYPVSMDANAAPTFWKTMIQIYKQHRRWTYGVENFCYILYHFGKHPTIPRGQRIKIALQQAEGYWSLVTNPIMLFILGWAPIFLGSREFHQTVLSYNLPIVVRDLLILAMFGLVISSVISLSLIPKRPDDASRLRYIVMALQWLLVPATMIVFSAIPGLDAQTRLMFGRYMGFWVTPKTRNEAAA
;
A
#
# COMPACT_ATOMS: atom_id res chain seq x y z
N MET A 1 -8.69 -6.20 -9.19
CA MET A 1 -7.99 -4.98 -8.71
C MET A 1 -9.03 -4.12 -8.01
N ALA A 2 -8.81 -3.73 -6.75
CA ALA A 2 -9.78 -2.89 -6.03
C ALA A 2 -9.70 -1.44 -6.52
N THR A 3 -10.78 -0.67 -6.33
CA THR A 3 -10.84 0.75 -6.68
C THR A 3 -10.20 1.62 -5.59
N PHE A 4 -9.71 2.78 -6.01
CA PHE A 4 -9.18 3.83 -5.15
C PHE A 4 -9.86 5.16 -5.47
N SER A 5 -9.39 6.27 -4.89
CA SER A 5 -10.02 7.59 -4.96
C SER A 5 -10.38 8.10 -6.37
N SER A 6 -9.67 7.66 -7.41
CA SER A 6 -9.91 8.11 -8.81
C SER A 6 -10.58 7.00 -9.61
N HIS A 7 -11.87 6.81 -9.42
CA HIS A 7 -12.65 5.82 -10.15
C HIS A 7 -14.03 6.37 -10.50
N SER A 8 -14.65 5.80 -11.53
CA SER A 8 -16.04 6.02 -11.89
C SER A 8 -16.81 4.71 -11.87
N VAL A 9 -18.08 4.78 -11.54
CA VAL A 9 -18.99 3.63 -11.45
C VAL A 9 -20.27 4.00 -12.19
N LEU A 10 -20.86 3.03 -12.90
CA LEU A 10 -22.15 3.21 -13.53
C LEU A 10 -23.19 3.53 -12.44
N PHE A 11 -23.96 4.61 -12.61
CA PHE A 11 -24.90 5.08 -11.61
C PHE A 11 -25.94 4.03 -11.21
N GLN A 12 -26.45 3.27 -12.19
CA GLN A 12 -27.40 2.19 -11.93
C GLN A 12 -26.80 1.10 -11.01
N ALA A 13 -25.57 0.66 -11.31
CA ALA A 13 -24.89 -0.35 -10.49
C ALA A 13 -24.62 0.18 -9.07
N LEU A 14 -24.31 1.47 -8.95
CA LEU A 14 -24.13 2.13 -7.67
C LEU A 14 -25.44 2.17 -6.85
N TYR A 15 -26.55 2.45 -7.51
CA TYR A 15 -27.89 2.45 -6.91
C TYR A 15 -28.27 1.05 -6.41
N GLU A 16 -28.02 0.01 -7.21
CA GLU A 16 -28.34 -1.38 -6.89
C GLU A 16 -27.60 -1.89 -5.64
N VAL A 17 -26.39 -1.41 -5.36
CA VAL A 17 -25.61 -1.80 -4.15
C VAL A 17 -25.79 -0.84 -2.97
N GLY A 18 -26.68 0.16 -3.07
CA GLY A 18 -27.02 1.07 -1.98
C GLY A 18 -25.97 2.16 -1.74
N TYR A 19 -25.24 2.58 -2.78
CA TYR A 19 -24.23 3.63 -2.75
C TYR A 19 -23.00 3.30 -1.91
N TRP A 20 -22.16 4.31 -1.63
CA TRP A 20 -20.97 4.17 -0.78
C TRP A 20 -21.35 4.04 0.70
N GLN A 21 -20.72 3.12 1.38
CA GLN A 21 -20.88 2.97 2.84
C GLN A 21 -20.20 4.14 3.56
N LYS A 22 -20.94 4.76 4.50
CA LYS A 22 -20.46 5.93 5.27
C LYS A 22 -19.82 5.58 6.62
N ASN A 23 -20.01 4.34 7.08
CA ASN A 23 -19.61 3.86 8.41
C ASN A 23 -18.31 3.07 8.38
N MET A 24 -17.43 3.35 7.44
CA MET A 24 -16.17 2.64 7.29
C MET A 24 -15.05 3.56 6.81
N VAL A 25 -13.81 3.08 6.96
CA VAL A 25 -12.60 3.87 6.68
C VAL A 25 -12.19 3.81 5.21
N SER A 26 -12.48 2.69 4.52
CA SER A 26 -12.04 2.40 3.15
C SER A 26 -13.21 2.23 2.19
N GLU A 27 -14.09 3.24 2.14
CA GLU A 27 -15.33 3.26 1.34
C GLU A 27 -15.08 3.13 -0.16
N ASP A 28 -13.99 3.74 -0.64
CA ASP A 28 -13.57 3.74 -2.05
C ASP A 28 -13.14 2.36 -2.57
N SER A 29 -12.58 1.52 -1.73
CA SER A 29 -12.29 0.13 -2.06
C SER A 29 -13.45 -0.82 -1.75
N ARG A 30 -14.29 -0.51 -0.75
CA ARG A 30 -15.46 -1.32 -0.40
C ARG A 30 -16.48 -1.39 -1.53
N ILE A 31 -16.69 -0.30 -2.26
CA ILE A 31 -17.66 -0.29 -3.37
C ILE A 31 -17.32 -1.34 -4.43
N TYR A 32 -16.07 -1.57 -4.73
CA TYR A 32 -15.66 -2.65 -5.63
C TYR A 32 -16.13 -4.02 -5.14
N TRP A 33 -15.95 -4.29 -3.85
CA TRP A 33 -16.34 -5.58 -3.26
C TRP A 33 -17.85 -5.77 -3.25
N ASN A 34 -18.61 -4.72 -2.96
CA ASN A 34 -20.07 -4.76 -3.03
C ASN A 34 -20.56 -5.08 -4.45
N LEU A 35 -19.97 -4.43 -5.46
CA LEU A 35 -20.30 -4.68 -6.86
C LEU A 35 -19.89 -6.08 -7.32
N LEU A 36 -18.72 -6.57 -6.90
CA LEU A 36 -18.27 -7.94 -7.18
C LEU A 36 -19.25 -8.97 -6.62
N LEU A 37 -19.70 -8.79 -5.39
CA LEU A 37 -20.63 -9.70 -4.72
C LEU A 37 -22.01 -9.63 -5.37
N ALA A 38 -22.54 -8.45 -5.64
CA ALA A 38 -23.84 -8.25 -6.28
C ALA A 38 -23.89 -8.88 -7.69
N ASN A 39 -22.78 -8.83 -8.42
CA ASN A 39 -22.67 -9.43 -9.75
C ASN A 39 -22.13 -10.89 -9.76
N ASN A 40 -22.21 -11.59 -8.64
CA ASN A 40 -21.79 -12.99 -8.52
C ASN A 40 -20.35 -13.25 -9.01
N GLY A 41 -19.45 -12.33 -8.71
CA GLY A 41 -18.04 -12.40 -9.10
C GLY A 41 -17.72 -11.93 -10.54
N LYS A 42 -18.71 -11.49 -11.29
CA LYS A 42 -18.56 -10.99 -12.68
C LYS A 42 -18.52 -9.46 -12.69
N TYR A 43 -17.51 -8.89 -12.06
CA TYR A 43 -17.30 -7.45 -12.05
C TYR A 43 -15.81 -7.16 -12.18
N ASP A 44 -15.44 -6.38 -13.20
CA ASP A 44 -14.07 -6.03 -13.51
C ASP A 44 -13.85 -4.52 -13.45
N VAL A 45 -12.64 -4.12 -13.08
CA VAL A 45 -12.17 -2.73 -13.13
C VAL A 45 -11.29 -2.57 -14.36
N ILE A 46 -11.67 -1.63 -15.23
CA ILE A 46 -10.91 -1.29 -16.43
C ILE A 46 -10.02 -0.09 -16.10
N PRO A 47 -8.68 -0.24 -16.09
CA PRO A 47 -7.79 0.88 -15.89
C PRO A 47 -7.83 1.83 -17.09
N LEU A 48 -8.02 3.11 -16.83
CA LEU A 48 -7.94 4.16 -17.85
C LEU A 48 -6.52 4.73 -17.84
N SER A 49 -5.87 4.74 -19.01
CA SER A 49 -4.54 5.33 -19.20
C SER A 49 -4.65 6.85 -19.34
N TYR A 50 -5.18 7.51 -18.31
CA TYR A 50 -5.32 8.96 -18.25
C TYR A 50 -4.57 9.53 -17.05
N PRO A 51 -3.70 10.55 -17.24
CA PRO A 51 -2.97 11.14 -16.14
C PRO A 51 -3.91 11.90 -15.20
N VAL A 52 -3.81 11.64 -13.91
CA VAL A 52 -4.56 12.33 -12.86
C VAL A 52 -3.58 13.14 -12.00
N SER A 53 -3.78 14.45 -11.97
CA SER A 53 -3.01 15.34 -11.10
C SER A 53 -3.65 15.42 -9.73
N MET A 54 -2.84 15.25 -8.68
CA MET A 54 -3.28 15.37 -7.29
C MET A 54 -2.36 16.31 -6.52
N ASP A 55 -2.94 17.07 -5.60
CA ASP A 55 -2.16 17.90 -4.68
C ASP A 55 -1.36 17.02 -3.72
N ALA A 56 -0.10 17.38 -3.50
CA ALA A 56 0.74 16.73 -2.50
C ALA A 56 0.16 16.94 -1.09
N ASN A 57 0.29 15.92 -0.25
CA ASN A 57 -0.04 16.05 1.17
C ASN A 57 1.07 16.84 1.87
N ALA A 58 0.90 18.15 1.97
CA ALA A 58 1.83 19.05 2.62
C ALA A 58 1.14 19.79 3.78
N ALA A 59 1.88 19.96 4.87
CA ALA A 59 1.51 20.77 6.03
C ALA A 59 2.51 21.92 6.19
N PRO A 60 2.20 22.93 7.03
CA PRO A 60 3.06 24.08 7.20
C PRO A 60 4.48 23.77 7.70
N THR A 61 4.69 22.61 8.34
CA THR A 61 6.01 22.18 8.80
C THR A 61 6.32 20.75 8.36
N PHE A 62 7.60 20.43 8.20
CA PHE A 62 8.08 19.09 7.84
C PHE A 62 7.52 18.00 8.77
N TRP A 63 7.62 18.18 10.08
CA TRP A 63 7.14 17.18 11.04
C TRP A 63 5.64 16.97 11.00
N LYS A 64 4.86 18.05 10.82
CA LYS A 64 3.41 17.92 10.61
C LYS A 64 3.08 17.18 9.33
N THR A 65 3.83 17.40 8.25
CA THR A 65 3.70 16.64 7.00
C THR A 65 3.96 15.15 7.24
N MET A 66 5.05 14.79 7.92
CA MET A 66 5.38 13.38 8.23
C MET A 66 4.26 12.70 9.03
N ILE A 67 3.74 13.36 10.05
CA ILE A 67 2.62 12.86 10.86
C ILE A 67 1.35 12.69 10.00
N GLN A 68 1.06 13.62 9.10
CA GLN A 68 -0.10 13.51 8.21
C GLN A 68 0.06 12.36 7.23
N ILE A 69 1.23 12.17 6.64
CA ILE A 69 1.54 11.04 5.76
C ILE A 69 1.36 9.72 6.52
N TYR A 70 1.91 9.62 7.73
CA TYR A 70 1.73 8.44 8.58
C TYR A 70 0.25 8.10 8.82
N LYS A 71 -0.54 9.10 9.24
CA LYS A 71 -1.99 8.94 9.48
C LYS A 71 -2.75 8.55 8.22
N GLN A 72 -2.38 9.12 7.06
CA GLN A 72 -2.98 8.80 5.78
C GLN A 72 -2.70 7.36 5.37
N HIS A 73 -1.44 6.92 5.46
CA HIS A 73 -1.05 5.55 5.15
C HIS A 73 -1.68 4.54 6.11
N ARG A 74 -1.75 4.86 7.41
CA ARG A 74 -2.48 4.04 8.38
C ARG A 74 -3.94 3.88 8.00
N ARG A 75 -4.59 4.95 7.55
CA ARG A 75 -5.98 4.90 7.06
C ARG A 75 -6.10 3.99 5.83
N TRP A 76 -5.20 4.11 4.87
CA TRP A 76 -5.21 3.27 3.68
C TRP A 76 -5.00 1.78 4.01
N THR A 77 -4.06 1.49 4.89
CA THR A 77 -3.78 0.10 5.30
C THR A 77 -4.86 -0.49 6.20
N TYR A 78 -5.69 0.35 6.83
CA TYR A 78 -6.90 -0.13 7.52
C TYR A 78 -7.91 -0.77 6.57
N GLY A 79 -7.76 -0.57 5.27
CA GLY A 79 -8.49 -1.27 4.22
C GLY A 79 -8.44 -2.80 4.31
N VAL A 80 -7.57 -3.38 5.14
CA VAL A 80 -7.56 -4.79 5.51
C VAL A 80 -8.91 -5.26 6.11
N GLU A 81 -9.75 -4.36 6.63
CA GLU A 81 -11.13 -4.66 7.02
C GLU A 81 -11.96 -5.25 5.87
N ASN A 82 -11.64 -4.91 4.63
CA ASN A 82 -12.27 -5.46 3.44
C ASN A 82 -11.94 -6.95 3.25
N PHE A 83 -10.77 -7.39 3.67
CA PHE A 83 -10.40 -8.81 3.62
C PHE A 83 -11.33 -9.66 4.51
N CYS A 84 -11.56 -9.25 5.76
CA CYS A 84 -12.49 -9.91 6.65
C CYS A 84 -13.93 -9.90 6.08
N TYR A 85 -14.34 -8.77 5.51
CA TYR A 85 -15.64 -8.62 4.86
C TYR A 85 -15.84 -9.60 3.71
N ILE A 86 -14.86 -9.70 2.81
CA ILE A 86 -14.93 -10.59 1.65
C ILE A 86 -14.98 -12.05 2.08
N LEU A 87 -14.14 -12.47 3.04
CA LEU A 87 -14.15 -13.85 3.54
C LEU A 87 -15.53 -14.24 4.09
N TYR A 88 -16.13 -13.36 4.89
CA TYR A 88 -17.47 -13.59 5.43
C TYR A 88 -18.53 -13.71 4.33
N HIS A 89 -18.51 -12.80 3.35
CA HIS A 89 -19.48 -12.80 2.26
C HIS A 89 -19.26 -13.93 1.26
N PHE A 90 -18.04 -14.36 1.01
CA PHE A 90 -17.76 -15.53 0.16
C PHE A 90 -18.35 -16.83 0.72
N GLY A 91 -18.50 -16.94 2.04
CA GLY A 91 -19.23 -18.02 2.67
C GLY A 91 -20.75 -18.02 2.35
N LYS A 92 -21.30 -16.81 2.14
CA LYS A 92 -22.74 -16.61 1.88
C LYS A 92 -23.11 -16.56 0.39
N HIS A 93 -22.14 -16.44 -0.51
CA HIS A 93 -22.36 -16.37 -1.95
C HIS A 93 -21.81 -17.60 -2.68
N PRO A 94 -22.53 -18.76 -2.62
CA PRO A 94 -22.07 -20.00 -3.27
C PRO A 94 -22.07 -19.91 -4.80
N THR A 95 -22.76 -18.92 -5.39
CA THR A 95 -22.82 -18.64 -6.82
C THR A 95 -21.48 -18.23 -7.40
N ILE A 96 -20.58 -17.64 -6.60
CA ILE A 96 -19.20 -17.30 -7.02
C ILE A 96 -18.37 -18.57 -7.03
N PRO A 97 -17.68 -18.93 -8.15
CA PRO A 97 -16.87 -20.13 -8.24
C PRO A 97 -15.83 -20.24 -7.11
N ARG A 98 -15.69 -21.44 -6.53
CA ARG A 98 -14.74 -21.66 -5.40
C ARG A 98 -13.31 -21.24 -5.74
N GLY A 99 -12.84 -21.55 -6.95
CA GLY A 99 -11.50 -21.17 -7.39
C GLY A 99 -11.29 -19.65 -7.40
N GLN A 100 -12.30 -18.90 -7.85
CA GLN A 100 -12.25 -17.42 -7.86
C GLN A 100 -12.22 -16.86 -6.43
N ARG A 101 -13.06 -17.38 -5.53
CA ARG A 101 -13.08 -16.97 -4.10
C ARG A 101 -11.74 -17.21 -3.43
N ILE A 102 -11.15 -18.40 -3.62
CA ILE A 102 -9.82 -18.75 -3.07
C ILE A 102 -8.74 -17.85 -3.66
N LYS A 103 -8.73 -17.67 -4.99
CA LYS A 103 -7.76 -16.79 -5.66
C LYS A 103 -7.81 -15.37 -5.10
N ILE A 104 -8.99 -14.78 -5.00
CA ILE A 104 -9.16 -13.42 -4.47
C ILE A 104 -8.73 -13.36 -3.00
N ALA A 105 -9.15 -14.33 -2.19
CA ALA A 105 -8.78 -14.38 -0.78
C ALA A 105 -7.26 -14.47 -0.58
N LEU A 106 -6.58 -15.35 -1.33
CA LEU A 106 -5.13 -15.49 -1.27
C LEU A 106 -4.41 -14.23 -1.75
N GLN A 107 -4.87 -13.60 -2.83
CA GLN A 107 -4.29 -12.34 -3.33
C GLN A 107 -4.44 -11.20 -2.33
N GLN A 108 -5.58 -11.10 -1.65
CA GLN A 108 -5.79 -10.07 -0.63
C GLN A 108 -4.96 -10.36 0.64
N ALA A 109 -4.94 -11.61 1.09
CA ALA A 109 -4.14 -12.02 2.23
C ALA A 109 -2.64 -11.75 1.99
N GLU A 110 -2.13 -12.16 0.83
CA GLU A 110 -0.75 -11.93 0.44
C GLU A 110 -0.43 -10.45 0.37
N GLY A 111 -1.27 -9.64 -0.29
CA GLY A 111 -1.03 -8.21 -0.43
C GLY A 111 -0.97 -7.46 0.90
N TYR A 112 -1.90 -7.72 1.82
CA TYR A 112 -1.88 -7.09 3.16
C TYR A 112 -0.76 -7.64 4.05
N TRP A 113 -0.45 -8.93 3.93
CA TRP A 113 0.63 -9.56 4.68
C TRP A 113 1.99 -9.02 4.21
N SER A 114 2.28 -9.10 2.91
CA SER A 114 3.57 -8.72 2.35
C SER A 114 3.89 -7.25 2.55
N LEU A 115 2.89 -6.36 2.40
CA LEU A 115 3.04 -4.91 2.60
C LEU A 115 3.59 -4.57 3.99
N VAL A 116 3.14 -5.29 5.00
CA VAL A 116 3.47 -5.02 6.40
C VAL A 116 4.69 -5.81 6.86
N THR A 117 4.79 -7.08 6.46
CA THR A 117 5.81 -7.98 7.01
C THR A 117 7.12 -7.96 6.24
N ASN A 118 7.10 -7.89 4.89
CA ASN A 118 8.32 -8.02 4.11
C ASN A 118 9.42 -7.02 4.48
N PRO A 119 9.15 -5.70 4.61
CA PRO A 119 10.21 -4.75 4.97
C PRO A 119 10.80 -5.03 6.36
N ILE A 120 9.95 -5.44 7.30
CA ILE A 120 10.37 -5.73 8.68
C ILE A 120 11.09 -7.09 8.75
N MET A 121 10.57 -8.11 8.07
CA MET A 121 11.19 -9.43 8.04
C MET A 121 12.58 -9.39 7.39
N LEU A 122 12.75 -8.67 6.29
CA LEU A 122 14.06 -8.50 5.67
C LEU A 122 15.05 -7.83 6.63
N PHE A 123 14.59 -6.81 7.36
CA PHE A 123 15.44 -6.14 8.35
C PHE A 123 15.75 -7.04 9.55
N ILE A 124 14.72 -7.67 10.14
CA ILE A 124 14.89 -8.48 11.35
C ILE A 124 15.61 -9.80 11.04
N LEU A 125 15.11 -10.59 10.07
CA LEU A 125 15.66 -11.91 9.77
C LEU A 125 17.06 -11.83 9.15
N GLY A 126 17.36 -10.74 8.43
CA GLY A 126 18.69 -10.53 7.88
C GLY A 126 19.74 -10.25 8.94
N TRP A 127 19.38 -9.62 10.06
CA TRP A 127 20.35 -9.13 11.04
C TRP A 127 20.17 -9.70 12.44
N ALA A 128 18.96 -9.91 12.92
CA ALA A 128 18.71 -10.37 14.28
C ALA A 128 19.39 -11.71 14.62
N PRO A 129 19.38 -12.73 13.76
CA PRO A 129 20.06 -13.98 14.07
C PRO A 129 21.57 -13.82 14.25
N ILE A 130 22.18 -12.85 13.57
CA ILE A 130 23.61 -12.57 13.68
C ILE A 130 23.92 -11.90 15.02
N PHE A 131 23.07 -11.00 15.50
CA PHE A 131 23.29 -10.27 16.74
C PHE A 131 22.83 -11.03 17.99
N LEU A 132 21.76 -11.83 17.86
CA LEU A 132 21.11 -12.52 18.99
C LEU A 132 21.45 -14.01 19.06
N GLY A 133 22.09 -14.56 18.03
CA GLY A 133 22.45 -15.97 17.96
C GLY A 133 23.44 -16.39 19.05
N SER A 134 23.31 -17.62 19.57
CA SER A 134 24.26 -18.21 20.49
C SER A 134 25.59 -18.50 19.78
N ARG A 135 26.62 -18.78 20.58
CA ARG A 135 27.95 -19.20 20.08
C ARG A 135 27.86 -20.43 19.16
N GLU A 136 26.98 -21.36 19.49
CA GLU A 136 26.71 -22.55 18.68
C GLU A 136 26.02 -22.21 17.36
N PHE A 137 25.09 -21.25 17.37
CA PHE A 137 24.45 -20.78 16.15
C PHE A 137 25.46 -20.18 15.17
N HIS A 138 26.43 -19.40 15.66
CA HIS A 138 27.47 -18.77 14.80
C HIS A 138 28.40 -19.80 14.13
N GLN A 139 28.43 -21.03 14.60
CA GLN A 139 29.21 -22.13 14.00
C GLN A 139 28.40 -22.92 12.96
N THR A 140 27.13 -22.60 12.76
CA THR A 140 26.29 -23.31 11.79
C THR A 140 26.48 -22.80 10.37
N VAL A 141 26.29 -23.68 9.39
CA VAL A 141 26.24 -23.35 7.97
C VAL A 141 25.14 -22.31 7.67
N LEU A 142 24.02 -22.33 8.42
CA LEU A 142 22.95 -21.39 8.30
C LEU A 142 23.41 -19.96 8.66
N SER A 143 24.11 -19.81 9.78
CA SER A 143 24.64 -18.51 10.22
C SER A 143 25.59 -17.90 9.18
N TYR A 144 26.42 -18.74 8.56
CA TYR A 144 27.36 -18.31 7.54
C TYR A 144 26.66 -17.89 6.23
N ASN A 145 25.65 -18.65 5.77
CA ASN A 145 24.99 -18.40 4.50
C ASN A 145 23.88 -17.35 4.59
N LEU A 146 23.25 -17.13 5.75
CA LEU A 146 22.12 -16.20 5.90
C LEU A 146 22.46 -14.77 5.42
N PRO A 147 23.60 -14.15 5.82
CA PRO A 147 23.96 -12.83 5.31
C PRO A 147 24.21 -12.81 3.80
N ILE A 148 24.73 -13.89 3.24
CA ILE A 148 25.02 -14.01 1.81
C ILE A 148 23.71 -14.02 1.04
N VAL A 149 22.76 -14.86 1.42
CA VAL A 149 21.45 -14.94 0.77
C VAL A 149 20.68 -13.61 0.88
N VAL A 150 20.68 -13.00 2.07
CA VAL A 150 20.02 -11.70 2.27
C VAL A 150 20.68 -10.62 1.41
N ARG A 151 22.00 -10.58 1.34
CA ARG A 151 22.73 -9.64 0.47
C ARG A 151 22.34 -9.83 -0.99
N ASP A 152 22.30 -11.07 -1.47
CA ASP A 152 22.02 -11.35 -2.88
C ASP A 152 20.56 -11.01 -3.24
N LEU A 153 19.62 -11.25 -2.33
CA LEU A 153 18.23 -10.78 -2.46
C LEU A 153 18.13 -9.25 -2.48
N LEU A 154 18.89 -8.56 -1.63
CA LEU A 154 18.93 -7.10 -1.61
C LEU A 154 19.53 -6.53 -2.90
N ILE A 155 20.58 -7.14 -3.46
CA ILE A 155 21.16 -6.75 -4.74
C ILE A 155 20.10 -6.91 -5.85
N LEU A 156 19.38 -8.03 -5.90
CA LEU A 156 18.31 -8.24 -6.86
C LEU A 156 17.20 -7.18 -6.71
N ALA A 157 16.80 -6.88 -5.48
CA ALA A 157 15.82 -5.83 -5.20
C ALA A 157 16.31 -4.43 -5.63
N MET A 158 17.60 -4.14 -5.53
CA MET A 158 18.18 -2.88 -6.03
C MET A 158 18.05 -2.73 -7.54
N PHE A 159 18.23 -3.80 -8.33
CA PHE A 159 17.96 -3.75 -9.77
C PHE A 159 16.49 -3.41 -10.04
N GLY A 160 15.55 -4.03 -9.34
CA GLY A 160 14.13 -3.69 -9.41
C GLY A 160 13.84 -2.23 -9.06
N LEU A 161 14.50 -1.70 -8.02
CA LEU A 161 14.40 -0.31 -7.62
C LEU A 161 14.87 0.65 -8.71
N VAL A 162 16.03 0.36 -9.34
CA VAL A 162 16.58 1.18 -10.43
C VAL A 162 15.62 1.18 -11.63
N ILE A 163 15.16 0.00 -12.06
CA ILE A 163 14.19 -0.12 -13.17
C ILE A 163 12.92 0.67 -12.84
N SER A 164 12.37 0.51 -11.64
CA SER A 164 11.17 1.22 -11.19
C SER A 164 11.37 2.73 -11.17
N SER A 165 12.57 3.20 -10.76
CA SER A 165 12.90 4.62 -10.75
C SER A 165 12.94 5.21 -12.16
N VAL A 166 13.58 4.51 -13.11
CA VAL A 166 13.65 4.93 -14.51
C VAL A 166 12.25 5.00 -15.13
N ILE A 167 11.43 3.96 -14.94
CA ILE A 167 10.05 3.94 -15.45
C ILE A 167 9.24 5.08 -14.84
N SER A 168 9.30 5.25 -13.52
CA SER A 168 8.55 6.30 -12.82
C SER A 168 8.97 7.70 -13.27
N LEU A 169 10.27 7.95 -13.43
CA LEU A 169 10.78 9.25 -13.92
C LEU A 169 10.37 9.50 -15.37
N SER A 170 10.27 8.47 -16.21
CA SER A 170 9.84 8.59 -17.60
C SER A 170 8.35 8.91 -17.75
N LEU A 171 7.52 8.51 -16.78
CA LEU A 171 6.08 8.74 -16.76
C LEU A 171 5.68 10.13 -16.21
N ILE A 172 6.62 10.84 -15.58
CA ILE A 172 6.34 12.18 -15.05
C ILE A 172 6.18 13.16 -16.21
N PRO A 173 5.12 14.01 -16.21
CA PRO A 173 4.94 15.07 -17.21
C PRO A 173 6.16 16.00 -17.28
N LYS A 174 6.46 16.52 -18.48
CA LYS A 174 7.50 17.52 -18.66
C LYS A 174 7.26 18.72 -17.73
N ARG A 175 8.26 19.09 -16.98
CA ARG A 175 8.22 20.28 -16.11
C ARG A 175 8.36 21.55 -16.93
N PRO A 176 7.91 22.69 -16.37
CA PRO A 176 8.20 23.99 -16.93
C PRO A 176 9.70 24.18 -17.21
N ASP A 177 10.04 24.94 -18.24
CA ASP A 177 11.43 25.11 -18.74
C ASP A 177 12.37 25.78 -17.73
N ASP A 178 11.84 26.41 -16.67
CA ASP A 178 12.57 27.03 -15.57
C ASP A 178 13.08 26.04 -14.50
N ALA A 179 12.73 24.75 -14.62
CA ALA A 179 13.11 23.75 -13.62
C ALA A 179 14.61 23.40 -13.70
N SER A 180 15.34 23.66 -12.63
CA SER A 180 16.76 23.33 -12.51
C SER A 180 17.04 21.83 -12.74
N ARG A 181 18.09 21.52 -13.53
CA ARG A 181 18.58 20.15 -13.75
C ARG A 181 18.94 19.43 -12.46
N LEU A 182 19.38 20.16 -11.43
CA LEU A 182 19.70 19.61 -10.11
C LEU A 182 18.50 18.92 -9.46
N ARG A 183 17.27 19.39 -9.72
CA ARG A 183 16.03 18.77 -9.18
C ARG A 183 15.82 17.35 -9.70
N TYR A 184 16.21 17.05 -10.93
CA TYR A 184 16.12 15.69 -11.48
C TYR A 184 17.07 14.73 -10.75
N ILE A 185 18.29 15.21 -10.45
CA ILE A 185 19.26 14.43 -9.67
C ILE A 185 18.73 14.17 -8.26
N VAL A 186 18.18 15.19 -7.60
CA VAL A 186 17.57 15.03 -6.27
C VAL A 186 16.40 14.03 -6.32
N MET A 187 15.56 14.09 -7.35
CA MET A 187 14.46 13.12 -7.52
C MET A 187 14.98 11.69 -7.70
N ALA A 188 16.03 11.49 -8.47
CA ALA A 188 16.64 10.18 -8.63
C ALA A 188 17.25 9.68 -7.30
N LEU A 189 17.94 10.55 -6.56
CA LEU A 189 18.53 10.22 -5.26
C LEU A 189 17.47 9.90 -4.20
N GLN A 190 16.27 10.47 -4.28
CA GLN A 190 15.16 10.14 -3.36
C GLN A 190 14.77 8.66 -3.39
N TRP A 191 15.03 7.96 -4.51
CA TRP A 191 14.77 6.52 -4.61
C TRP A 191 15.64 5.69 -3.65
N LEU A 192 16.79 6.19 -3.25
CA LEU A 192 17.63 5.54 -2.24
C LEU A 192 16.98 5.50 -0.86
N LEU A 193 16.02 6.40 -0.60
CA LEU A 193 15.27 6.44 0.65
C LEU A 193 14.06 5.48 0.67
N VAL A 194 13.71 4.86 -0.48
CA VAL A 194 12.55 3.98 -0.59
C VAL A 194 12.55 2.86 0.45
N PRO A 195 13.65 2.12 0.72
CA PRO A 195 13.66 1.09 1.74
C PRO A 195 13.29 1.62 3.13
N ALA A 196 13.82 2.78 3.52
CA ALA A 196 13.52 3.42 4.80
C ALA A 196 12.07 3.92 4.86
N THR A 197 11.59 4.56 3.78
CA THR A 197 10.21 5.06 3.71
C THR A 197 9.18 3.94 3.68
N MET A 198 9.50 2.79 3.09
CA MET A 198 8.65 1.59 3.13
C MET A 198 8.48 1.05 4.55
N ILE A 199 9.51 1.10 5.38
CA ILE A 199 9.38 0.71 6.79
C ILE A 199 8.53 1.73 7.55
N VAL A 200 8.89 3.02 7.46
CA VAL A 200 8.30 4.09 8.29
C VAL A 200 6.87 4.43 7.87
N PHE A 201 6.58 4.47 6.56
CA PHE A 201 5.29 4.92 6.02
C PHE A 201 4.44 3.82 5.39
N SER A 202 4.90 2.57 5.37
CA SER A 202 4.09 1.44 4.91
C SER A 202 3.95 0.38 5.98
N ALA A 203 5.05 -0.25 6.40
CA ALA A 203 5.00 -1.38 7.32
C ALA A 203 4.51 -0.97 8.73
N ILE A 204 5.07 0.09 9.34
CA ILE A 204 4.69 0.52 10.69
C ILE A 204 3.23 1.02 10.75
N PRO A 205 2.76 1.91 9.84
CA PRO A 205 1.35 2.29 9.80
C PRO A 205 0.42 1.11 9.53
N GLY A 206 0.86 0.14 8.71
CA GLY A 206 0.10 -1.06 8.42
C GLY A 206 -0.05 -1.96 9.65
N LEU A 207 1.02 -2.17 10.42
CA LEU A 207 0.96 -2.89 11.69
C LEU A 207 0.04 -2.20 12.69
N ASP A 208 0.13 -0.87 12.84
CA ASP A 208 -0.77 -0.10 13.71
C ASP A 208 -2.23 -0.29 13.29
N ALA A 209 -2.53 -0.21 11.99
CA ALA A 209 -3.88 -0.40 11.47
C ALA A 209 -4.42 -1.82 11.72
N GLN A 210 -3.63 -2.85 11.38
CA GLN A 210 -4.02 -4.26 11.57
C GLN A 210 -4.18 -4.61 13.04
N THR A 211 -3.27 -4.14 13.90
CA THR A 211 -3.34 -4.34 15.34
C THR A 211 -4.60 -3.72 15.94
N ARG A 212 -4.96 -2.50 15.50
CA ARG A 212 -6.21 -1.85 15.92
C ARG A 212 -7.43 -2.65 15.51
N LEU A 213 -7.46 -3.16 14.28
CA LEU A 213 -8.54 -4.00 13.79
C LEU A 213 -8.67 -5.28 14.62
N MET A 214 -7.54 -5.95 14.91
CA MET A 214 -7.51 -7.17 15.75
C MET A 214 -8.07 -6.94 17.16
N PHE A 215 -7.81 -5.77 17.75
CA PHE A 215 -8.33 -5.41 19.07
C PHE A 215 -9.69 -4.70 19.02
N GLY A 216 -10.39 -4.70 17.90
CA GLY A 216 -11.68 -4.06 17.75
C GLY A 216 -11.68 -2.55 17.92
N ARG A 217 -10.52 -1.89 17.81
CA ARG A 217 -10.37 -0.43 17.93
C ARG A 217 -10.63 0.23 16.59
N TYR A 218 -11.87 0.60 16.34
CA TYR A 218 -12.24 1.31 15.12
C TYR A 218 -11.58 2.68 15.03
N MET A 219 -10.99 3.01 13.86
CA MET A 219 -10.22 4.24 13.68
C MET A 219 -11.05 5.49 13.37
N GLY A 220 -12.29 5.31 12.93
CA GLY A 220 -13.07 6.41 12.36
C GLY A 220 -12.52 6.94 11.04
N PHE A 221 -13.35 7.69 10.34
CA PHE A 221 -12.96 8.32 9.09
C PHE A 221 -12.20 9.63 9.37
N TRP A 222 -10.93 9.68 9.01
CA TRP A 222 -10.11 10.88 9.13
C TRP A 222 -9.78 11.47 7.76
N VAL A 223 -10.24 12.72 7.54
CA VAL A 223 -9.92 13.46 6.31
C VAL A 223 -8.52 14.07 6.46
N THR A 224 -7.65 13.82 5.47
CA THR A 224 -6.31 14.43 5.45
C THR A 224 -6.45 15.94 5.18
N PRO A 225 -6.03 16.83 6.09
CA PRO A 225 -6.04 18.25 5.83
C PRO A 225 -5.07 18.58 4.69
N LYS A 226 -5.56 19.33 3.70
CA LYS A 226 -4.73 19.83 2.60
C LYS A 226 -4.58 21.33 2.76
N THR A 227 -3.35 21.81 2.90
CA THR A 227 -3.04 23.25 2.86
C THR A 227 -2.63 23.61 1.44
N ARG A 228 -3.48 24.35 0.73
CA ARG A 228 -3.09 25.02 -0.52
C ARG A 228 -2.35 26.31 -0.16
N ASN A 229 -1.14 26.47 -0.65
CA ASN A 229 -0.50 27.79 -0.68
C ASN A 229 -1.16 28.58 -1.80
N GLU A 230 -1.98 29.57 -1.44
CA GLU A 230 -2.64 30.48 -2.40
C GLU A 230 -1.65 31.32 -3.23
N ALA A 231 -0.36 31.28 -2.89
CA ALA A 231 0.71 31.98 -3.62
C ALA A 231 1.21 31.25 -4.88
N ALA A 232 0.61 30.12 -5.27
CA ALA A 232 1.00 29.31 -6.44
C ALA A 232 -0.15 29.15 -7.47
N ALA A 233 -1.12 30.06 -7.45
CA ALA A 233 -2.21 30.15 -8.45
C ALA A 233 -1.91 31.25 -9.47
#